data_f1032f5974684fcf279abd81dd915f98
#
_entry.id   f1032f5974684fcf279abd81dd915f98
#
_cell.length_a   1.000
_cell.length_b   1.000
_cell.length_c   1.000
_cell.angle_alpha   90.00
_cell.angle_beta   90.00
_cell.angle_gamma   90.00
#
_symmetry.space_group_name_H-M   'P 1'
#
loop_
_entity.id
_entity.type
_entity.pdbx_description
1 polymer ?
#
loop_
_entity_poly.entity_id
_entity_poly.type
_entity_poly.pdbx_seq_one_letter_code
_entity_poly.pdbx_strand_id
1 'polypeptide(L)'
;MIKQNVMVKYFASFCEGSVRMDHYFKHPSIELPLVRVREENCSSLKDGVHHSSQKTYLTIKNKVIKNGFEVNEEIEDETNQTFEGSALKKLFESLGMNEYFTKEKGATGTHVTVDGYDLHVEFVTVCSTGSKVINAVEVECIVPEATPDVEKSVDKAIDKFFDSISTEHYNLRDHIDGRSWKDVLSS
;
A
#
# COMPACT_ATOMS: atom_id res chain seq x y z
N MET A 1 4.08 -20.38 16.90
CA MET A 1 5.21 -21.04 16.20
C MET A 1 4.84 -21.67 14.85
N ILE A 2 3.56 -21.88 14.54
CA ILE A 2 3.09 -22.39 13.23
C ILE A 2 3.11 -21.30 12.13
N LYS A 3 3.05 -20.02 12.51
CA LYS A 3 3.07 -18.87 11.57
C LYS A 3 4.35 -18.78 10.72
N GLN A 4 5.50 -19.16 11.26
CA GLN A 4 6.77 -19.11 10.53
C GLN A 4 6.83 -20.11 9.37
N ASN A 5 6.25 -21.31 9.50
CA ASN A 5 6.37 -22.35 8.47
C ASN A 5 5.43 -22.14 7.27
N VAL A 6 4.24 -21.60 7.47
CA VAL A 6 3.33 -21.28 6.35
C VAL A 6 3.86 -20.05 5.60
N MET A 7 4.31 -19.03 6.32
CA MET A 7 4.93 -17.84 5.73
C MET A 7 6.20 -18.19 4.96
N VAL A 8 7.13 -18.96 5.55
CA VAL A 8 8.38 -19.36 4.89
C VAL A 8 8.14 -20.15 3.60
N LYS A 9 7.09 -20.98 3.53
CA LYS A 9 6.78 -21.74 2.31
C LYS A 9 6.29 -20.88 1.15
N TYR A 10 5.59 -19.78 1.45
CA TYR A 10 5.19 -18.77 0.44
C TYR A 10 6.29 -17.73 0.18
N PHE A 11 7.07 -17.36 1.18
CA PHE A 11 8.17 -16.39 1.06
C PHE A 11 9.43 -16.93 0.40
N ALA A 12 9.65 -18.24 0.35
CA ALA A 12 10.83 -18.81 -0.32
C ALA A 12 10.91 -18.49 -1.82
N SER A 13 9.84 -17.98 -2.42
CA SER A 13 9.81 -17.51 -3.81
C SER A 13 9.91 -15.97 -3.96
N PHE A 14 9.99 -15.22 -2.82
CA PHE A 14 10.02 -13.75 -2.86
C PHE A 14 11.43 -13.22 -2.77
N CYS A 15 11.83 -12.56 -3.85
CA CYS A 15 13.08 -11.83 -3.94
C CYS A 15 12.87 -10.33 -4.15
N GLU A 16 11.66 -9.82 -3.90
CA GLU A 16 11.36 -8.41 -4.12
C GLU A 16 10.92 -7.76 -2.81
N GLY A 17 11.60 -6.67 -2.47
CA GLY A 17 11.26 -5.82 -1.34
C GLY A 17 11.30 -4.36 -1.73
N SER A 18 10.48 -3.56 -1.09
CA SER A 18 10.51 -2.11 -1.28
C SER A 18 10.51 -1.38 0.06
N VAL A 19 11.18 -0.23 0.06
CA VAL A 19 11.03 0.78 1.12
C VAL A 19 10.46 2.02 0.47
N ARG A 20 9.33 2.47 0.98
CA ARG A 20 8.56 3.58 0.45
C ARG A 20 8.47 4.68 1.50
N MET A 21 8.77 5.92 1.09
CA MET A 21 8.52 7.10 1.89
C MET A 21 7.42 7.92 1.22
N ASP A 22 6.27 7.98 1.86
CA ASP A 22 5.10 8.71 1.38
C ASP A 22 5.00 10.06 2.10
N HIS A 23 4.89 11.13 1.34
CA HIS A 23 4.66 12.50 1.80
C HIS A 23 3.29 12.96 1.33
N TYR A 24 2.41 13.30 2.25
CA TYR A 24 1.03 13.69 1.96
C TYR A 24 0.84 15.19 2.14
N PHE A 25 0.30 15.83 1.11
CA PHE A 25 0.11 17.28 1.03
C PHE A 25 -1.36 17.64 1.00
N LYS A 26 -1.69 18.77 1.62
CA LYS A 26 -3.01 19.39 1.52
C LYS A 26 -2.88 20.91 1.47
N HIS A 27 -3.83 21.56 0.79
CA HIS A 27 -3.96 23.00 0.83
C HIS A 27 -4.79 23.43 2.04
N PRO A 28 -4.39 24.45 2.82
CA PRO A 28 -5.07 24.86 4.05
C PRO A 28 -6.47 25.43 3.82
N SER A 29 -6.73 26.00 2.63
CA SER A 29 -7.97 26.75 2.34
C SER A 29 -8.77 26.20 1.16
N ILE A 30 -8.29 25.16 0.49
CA ILE A 30 -8.96 24.59 -0.69
C ILE A 30 -9.11 23.10 -0.43
N GLU A 31 -10.33 22.59 -0.60
CA GLU A 31 -10.58 21.17 -0.58
C GLU A 31 -10.09 20.56 -1.91
N LEU A 32 -8.99 19.87 -1.85
CA LEU A 32 -8.37 19.19 -2.98
C LEU A 32 -8.33 17.71 -2.71
N PRO A 33 -8.29 16.87 -3.76
CA PRO A 33 -7.93 15.47 -3.63
C PRO A 33 -6.65 15.30 -2.84
N LEU A 34 -6.48 14.14 -2.23
CA LEU A 34 -5.25 13.82 -1.53
C LEU A 34 -4.09 13.75 -2.52
N VAL A 35 -3.05 14.53 -2.27
CA VAL A 35 -1.82 14.52 -3.06
C VAL A 35 -0.73 13.81 -2.27
N ARG A 36 -0.08 12.84 -2.89
CA ARG A 36 1.04 12.09 -2.32
C ARG A 36 2.26 12.16 -3.24
N VAL A 37 3.42 12.44 -2.67
CA VAL A 37 4.72 12.17 -3.29
C VAL A 37 5.27 10.93 -2.62
N ARG A 38 5.57 9.89 -3.40
CA ARG A 38 6.20 8.65 -2.93
C ARG A 38 7.62 8.56 -3.47
N GLU A 39 8.57 8.35 -2.60
CA GLU A 39 9.92 7.92 -2.95
C GLU A 39 10.03 6.43 -2.64
N GLU A 40 10.33 5.62 -3.64
CA GLU A 40 10.40 4.16 -3.51
C GLU A 40 11.78 3.66 -3.87
N ASN A 41 12.37 2.88 -2.98
CA ASN A 41 13.60 2.12 -3.20
C ASN A 41 13.22 0.64 -3.29
N CYS A 42 13.33 0.08 -4.50
CA CYS A 42 13.08 -1.33 -4.74
C CYS A 42 14.39 -2.10 -4.76
N SER A 43 14.35 -3.32 -4.23
CA SER A 43 15.42 -4.29 -4.34
C SER A 43 14.88 -5.62 -4.82
N SER A 44 15.56 -6.25 -5.75
CA SER A 44 15.22 -7.59 -6.22
C SER A 44 16.48 -8.43 -6.41
N LEU A 45 16.35 -9.74 -6.25
CA LEU A 45 17.39 -10.71 -6.58
C LEU A 45 16.95 -11.47 -7.85
N LYS A 46 17.62 -11.21 -8.96
CA LYS A 46 17.34 -11.81 -10.25
C LYS A 46 18.59 -12.54 -10.75
N ASP A 47 18.47 -13.84 -11.02
CA ASP A 47 19.59 -14.69 -11.49
C ASP A 47 20.85 -14.61 -10.60
N GLY A 48 20.64 -14.47 -9.28
CA GLY A 48 21.74 -14.31 -8.30
C GLY A 48 22.39 -12.93 -8.27
N VAL A 49 21.85 -11.96 -9.03
CA VAL A 49 22.31 -10.57 -9.06
C VAL A 49 21.34 -9.67 -8.32
N HIS A 50 21.86 -8.84 -7.42
CA HIS A 50 21.08 -7.82 -6.74
C HIS A 50 20.84 -6.63 -7.69
N HIS A 51 19.60 -6.31 -7.88
CA HIS A 51 19.16 -5.10 -8.59
C HIS A 51 18.53 -4.14 -7.58
N SER A 52 18.85 -2.86 -7.71
CA SER A 52 18.20 -1.79 -6.95
C SER A 52 17.75 -0.70 -7.91
N SER A 53 16.59 -0.13 -7.65
CA SER A 53 16.09 1.03 -8.37
C SER A 53 15.44 2.01 -7.41
N GLN A 54 15.55 3.29 -7.73
CA GLN A 54 14.85 4.35 -7.02
C GLN A 54 13.85 4.99 -7.98
N LYS A 55 12.62 5.17 -7.50
CA LYS A 55 11.53 5.76 -8.26
C LYS A 55 10.82 6.81 -7.43
N THR A 56 10.26 7.79 -8.10
CA THR A 56 9.40 8.80 -7.48
C THR A 56 8.06 8.78 -8.17
N TYR A 57 6.99 8.73 -7.40
CA TYR A 57 5.62 8.76 -7.90
C TYR A 57 4.89 9.99 -7.38
N LEU A 58 4.10 10.58 -8.25
CA LEU A 58 3.09 11.57 -7.89
C LEU A 58 1.73 10.90 -7.97
N THR A 59 0.99 10.93 -6.88
CA THR A 59 -0.33 10.32 -6.80
C THR A 59 -1.37 11.35 -6.42
N ILE A 60 -2.49 11.35 -7.13
CA ILE A 60 -3.71 12.09 -6.76
C ILE A 60 -4.79 11.05 -6.49
N LYS A 61 -5.33 11.05 -5.27
CA LYS A 61 -6.33 10.06 -4.83
C LYS A 61 -7.63 10.69 -4.44
N ASN A 62 -8.72 10.13 -4.95
CA ASN A 62 -10.05 10.26 -4.36
C ASN A 62 -10.34 9.00 -3.54
N LYS A 63 -10.34 9.14 -2.24
CA LYS A 63 -10.54 8.05 -1.32
C LYS A 63 -11.99 7.96 -0.89
N VAL A 64 -12.59 6.78 -1.04
CA VAL A 64 -13.92 6.45 -0.53
C VAL A 64 -13.85 5.16 0.27
N ILE A 65 -14.48 5.14 1.44
CA ILE A 65 -14.67 3.90 2.20
C ILE A 65 -16.05 3.33 1.85
N LYS A 66 -16.08 2.13 1.29
CA LYS A 66 -17.30 1.38 0.96
C LYS A 66 -17.22 0.02 1.64
N ASN A 67 -18.28 -0.34 2.39
CA ASN A 67 -18.40 -1.65 3.07
C ASN A 67 -17.20 -2.05 3.95
N GLY A 68 -16.48 -1.06 4.52
CA GLY A 68 -15.28 -1.30 5.31
C GLY A 68 -13.98 -1.45 4.51
N PHE A 69 -14.04 -1.34 3.19
CA PHE A 69 -12.89 -1.36 2.29
C PHE A 69 -12.57 0.03 1.75
N GLU A 70 -11.28 0.28 1.54
CA GLU A 70 -10.83 1.49 0.86
C GLU A 70 -10.94 1.30 -0.66
N VAL A 71 -11.79 2.09 -1.31
CA VAL A 71 -11.87 2.19 -2.77
C VAL A 71 -11.25 3.51 -3.18
N ASN A 72 -10.23 3.44 -4.02
CA ASN A 72 -9.51 4.61 -4.49
C ASN A 72 -9.70 4.77 -6.00
N GLU A 73 -10.12 5.96 -6.43
CA GLU A 73 -9.79 6.43 -7.77
C GLU A 73 -8.43 7.10 -7.68
N GLU A 74 -7.45 6.50 -8.34
CA GLU A 74 -6.07 6.92 -8.22
C GLU A 74 -5.49 7.26 -9.59
N ILE A 75 -4.89 8.45 -9.70
CA ILE A 75 -4.03 8.83 -10.81
C ILE A 75 -2.63 8.82 -10.24
N GLU A 76 -1.83 7.86 -10.66
CA GLU A 76 -0.42 7.75 -10.29
C GLU A 76 0.44 7.80 -11.53
N ASP A 77 1.46 8.65 -11.51
CA ASP A 77 2.44 8.74 -12.58
C ASP A 77 3.85 8.61 -11.98
N GLU A 78 4.65 7.75 -12.60
CA GLU A 78 6.07 7.64 -12.29
C GLU A 78 6.77 8.86 -12.89
N THR A 79 7.31 9.72 -12.04
CA THR A 79 8.06 10.87 -12.51
C THR A 79 9.37 10.40 -13.12
N ASN A 80 9.70 10.88 -14.31
CA ASN A 80 11.01 10.63 -14.91
C ASN A 80 12.12 11.04 -13.93
N GLN A 81 13.27 10.36 -13.99
CA GLN A 81 14.45 10.52 -13.12
C GLN A 81 14.94 11.98 -12.91
N THR A 82 14.41 12.93 -13.67
CA THR A 82 14.70 14.36 -13.55
C THR A 82 13.95 15.08 -12.42
N PHE A 83 12.89 14.50 -11.88
CA PHE A 83 12.17 15.08 -10.74
C PHE A 83 12.43 14.26 -9.49
N GLU A 84 13.42 14.69 -8.72
CA GLU A 84 13.61 14.17 -7.37
C GLU A 84 12.39 14.51 -6.50
N GLY A 85 12.00 13.62 -5.59
CA GLY A 85 10.90 13.85 -4.66
C GLY A 85 11.03 15.17 -3.87
N SER A 86 12.28 15.59 -3.59
CA SER A 86 12.58 16.86 -2.97
C SER A 86 12.14 18.09 -3.80
N ALA A 87 12.23 18.01 -5.13
CA ALA A 87 11.79 19.10 -6.02
C ALA A 87 10.26 19.18 -6.06
N LEU A 88 9.55 18.04 -6.10
CA LEU A 88 8.09 17.99 -6.03
C LEU A 88 7.58 18.54 -4.68
N LYS A 89 8.22 18.16 -3.57
CA LYS A 89 7.86 18.69 -2.24
C LYS A 89 7.96 20.23 -2.21
N LYS A 90 9.07 20.79 -2.68
CA LYS A 90 9.26 22.25 -2.78
C LYS A 90 8.24 22.91 -3.70
N LEU A 91 7.86 22.26 -4.82
CA LEU A 91 6.83 22.77 -5.70
C LEU A 91 5.49 22.89 -4.95
N PHE A 92 5.05 21.84 -4.27
CA PHE A 92 3.80 21.86 -3.51
C PHE A 92 3.82 22.90 -2.39
N GLU A 93 4.92 23.02 -1.67
CA GLU A 93 5.09 24.08 -0.66
C GLU A 93 4.98 25.47 -1.29
N SER A 94 5.58 25.71 -2.46
CA SER A 94 5.50 27.00 -3.18
C SER A 94 4.08 27.30 -3.70
N LEU A 95 3.25 26.26 -3.90
CA LEU A 95 1.84 26.38 -4.24
C LEU A 95 0.95 26.56 -2.99
N GLY A 96 1.53 26.72 -1.81
CA GLY A 96 0.81 26.92 -0.55
C GLY A 96 0.26 25.64 0.07
N MET A 97 0.67 24.48 -0.41
CA MET A 97 0.31 23.20 0.20
C MET A 97 1.24 22.90 1.37
N ASN A 98 0.69 22.28 2.41
CA ASN A 98 1.45 21.84 3.57
C ASN A 98 1.56 20.33 3.60
N GLU A 99 2.76 19.83 3.89
CA GLU A 99 2.93 18.43 4.28
C GLU A 99 2.26 18.24 5.65
N TYR A 100 1.29 17.34 5.73
CA TYR A 100 0.52 17.12 6.95
C TYR A 100 0.67 15.72 7.52
N PHE A 101 1.26 14.81 6.76
CA PHE A 101 1.49 13.43 7.19
C PHE A 101 2.61 12.80 6.37
N THR A 102 3.46 12.03 7.03
CA THR A 102 4.48 11.18 6.39
C THR A 102 4.30 9.74 6.82
N LYS A 103 4.62 8.82 5.93
CA LYS A 103 4.56 7.39 6.20
C LYS A 103 5.75 6.70 5.57
N GLU A 104 6.50 5.97 6.37
CA GLU A 104 7.50 5.02 5.89
C GLU A 104 6.89 3.62 5.89
N LYS A 105 7.07 2.88 4.80
CA LYS A 105 6.54 1.54 4.61
C LYS A 105 7.62 0.65 4.01
N GLY A 106 8.07 -0.34 4.78
CA GLY A 106 8.78 -1.50 4.24
C GLY A 106 7.77 -2.55 3.81
N ALA A 107 7.91 -3.11 2.62
CA ALA A 107 6.99 -4.10 2.10
C ALA A 107 7.72 -5.26 1.41
N THR A 108 7.15 -6.45 1.55
CA THR A 108 7.49 -7.63 0.76
C THR A 108 6.19 -8.26 0.30
N GLY A 109 6.01 -8.41 -1.00
CA GLY A 109 4.71 -8.78 -1.56
C GLY A 109 4.75 -9.92 -2.57
N THR A 110 3.56 -10.39 -2.90
CA THR A 110 3.27 -11.42 -3.91
C THR A 110 1.94 -11.21 -4.57
N HIS A 111 1.75 -11.93 -5.66
CA HIS A 111 0.48 -12.06 -6.34
C HIS A 111 -0.14 -13.42 -6.08
N VAL A 112 -1.45 -13.44 -5.78
CA VAL A 112 -2.24 -14.65 -5.58
C VAL A 112 -3.52 -14.54 -6.39
N THR A 113 -3.79 -15.51 -7.25
CA THR A 113 -5.05 -15.54 -8.02
C THR A 113 -6.14 -16.25 -7.24
N VAL A 114 -7.27 -15.56 -7.00
CA VAL A 114 -8.46 -16.11 -6.35
C VAL A 114 -9.70 -15.77 -7.20
N ASP A 115 -10.47 -16.77 -7.60
CA ASP A 115 -11.68 -16.62 -8.43
C ASP A 115 -11.44 -15.81 -9.73
N GLY A 116 -10.23 -15.85 -10.28
CA GLY A 116 -9.85 -15.11 -11.48
C GLY A 116 -9.39 -13.68 -11.24
N TYR A 117 -9.38 -13.20 -10.00
CA TYR A 117 -8.81 -11.93 -9.59
C TYR A 117 -7.36 -12.11 -9.14
N ASP A 118 -6.50 -11.20 -9.59
CA ASP A 118 -5.12 -11.12 -9.15
C ASP A 118 -5.04 -10.23 -7.91
N LEU A 119 -4.80 -10.83 -6.76
CA LEU A 119 -4.65 -10.15 -5.49
C LEU A 119 -3.16 -9.89 -5.23
N HIS A 120 -2.80 -8.63 -5.07
CA HIS A 120 -1.48 -8.24 -4.57
C HIS A 120 -1.51 -8.27 -3.04
N VAL A 121 -0.71 -9.14 -2.46
CA VAL A 121 -0.62 -9.34 -1.01
C VAL A 121 0.73 -8.86 -0.52
N GLU A 122 0.75 -7.84 0.33
CA GLU A 122 1.98 -7.29 0.92
C GLU A 122 2.03 -7.54 2.44
N PHE A 123 3.17 -8.00 2.91
CA PHE A 123 3.53 -7.94 4.32
C PHE A 123 4.27 -6.64 4.56
N VAL A 124 3.72 -5.82 5.41
CA VAL A 124 4.18 -4.45 5.57
C VAL A 124 4.62 -4.16 7.01
N THR A 125 5.67 -3.38 7.12
CA THR A 125 6.07 -2.70 8.36
C THR A 125 5.91 -1.22 8.10
N VAL A 126 5.05 -0.57 8.86
CA VAL A 126 4.68 0.84 8.65
C VAL A 126 4.96 1.65 9.89
N CYS A 127 5.52 2.83 9.71
CA CYS A 127 5.68 3.83 10.76
C CYS A 127 5.49 5.26 10.21
N SER A 128 5.35 6.20 11.11
CA SER A 128 5.41 7.64 10.86
C SER A 128 6.32 8.27 11.89
N THR A 129 6.77 9.50 11.67
CA THR A 129 7.65 10.20 12.60
C THR A 129 7.06 10.25 14.02
N GLY A 130 7.74 9.61 14.96
CA GLY A 130 7.32 9.56 16.38
C GLY A 130 6.18 8.57 16.68
N SER A 131 5.73 7.77 15.71
CA SER A 131 4.68 6.78 15.92
C SER A 131 5.22 5.39 16.25
N LYS A 132 4.31 4.50 16.64
CA LYS A 132 4.59 3.07 16.79
C LYS A 132 4.91 2.45 15.43
N VAL A 133 5.72 1.39 15.45
CA VAL A 133 5.92 0.51 14.29
C VAL A 133 4.79 -0.51 14.26
N ILE A 134 4.11 -0.63 13.15
CA ILE A 134 2.98 -1.54 12.94
C ILE A 134 3.33 -2.54 11.85
N ASN A 135 3.10 -3.82 12.11
CA ASN A 135 3.19 -4.88 11.12
C ASN A 135 1.79 -5.31 10.71
N ALA A 136 1.55 -5.36 9.41
CA ALA A 136 0.25 -5.73 8.86
C ALA A 136 0.38 -6.53 7.56
N VAL A 137 -0.75 -7.05 7.09
CA VAL A 137 -0.92 -7.60 5.75
C VAL A 137 -1.86 -6.66 5.01
N GLU A 138 -1.44 -6.16 3.86
CA GLU A 138 -2.30 -5.45 2.91
C GLU A 138 -2.66 -6.39 1.77
N VAL A 139 -3.93 -6.36 1.37
CA VAL A 139 -4.42 -7.08 0.19
C VAL A 139 -5.09 -6.10 -0.73
N GLU A 140 -4.62 -6.02 -1.95
CA GLU A 140 -5.10 -5.09 -2.97
C GLU A 140 -5.48 -5.85 -4.23
N CYS A 141 -6.55 -5.43 -4.89
CA CYS A 141 -6.93 -5.92 -6.20
C CYS A 141 -7.10 -4.72 -7.14
N ILE A 142 -6.35 -4.72 -8.22
CA ILE A 142 -6.46 -3.68 -9.26
C ILE A 142 -7.41 -4.19 -10.34
N VAL A 143 -8.48 -3.44 -10.60
CA VAL A 143 -9.46 -3.74 -11.64
C VAL A 143 -9.57 -2.58 -12.63
N PRO A 144 -9.81 -2.84 -13.91
CA PRO A 144 -9.92 -1.77 -14.92
C PRO A 144 -11.07 -0.81 -14.66
N GLU A 145 -12.16 -1.32 -14.07
CA GLU A 145 -13.37 -0.55 -13.77
C GLU A 145 -14.02 -1.10 -12.50
N ALA A 146 -14.26 -0.23 -11.52
CA ALA A 146 -14.89 -0.58 -10.25
C ALA A 146 -16.42 -0.40 -10.34
N THR A 147 -17.11 -1.34 -10.99
CA THR A 147 -18.57 -1.41 -10.92
C THR A 147 -19.02 -2.08 -9.61
N PRO A 148 -20.27 -1.84 -9.12
CA PRO A 148 -20.78 -2.48 -7.89
C PRO A 148 -20.70 -4.01 -7.91
N ASP A 149 -20.88 -4.65 -9.07
CA ASP A 149 -20.79 -6.10 -9.20
C ASP A 149 -19.34 -6.59 -9.16
N VAL A 150 -18.41 -5.84 -9.77
CA VAL A 150 -16.97 -6.10 -9.70
C VAL A 150 -16.49 -5.92 -8.27
N GLU A 151 -16.82 -4.80 -7.61
CA GLU A 151 -16.49 -4.57 -6.20
C GLU A 151 -16.91 -5.75 -5.32
N LYS A 152 -18.19 -6.19 -5.44
CA LYS A 152 -18.71 -7.32 -4.68
C LYS A 152 -18.02 -8.65 -4.98
N SER A 153 -17.55 -8.84 -6.19
CA SER A 153 -16.83 -10.06 -6.58
C SER A 153 -15.39 -10.04 -6.06
N VAL A 154 -14.72 -8.89 -6.08
CA VAL A 154 -13.41 -8.68 -5.48
C VAL A 154 -13.47 -8.88 -3.96
N ASP A 155 -14.46 -8.31 -3.28
CA ASP A 155 -14.66 -8.52 -1.84
C ASP A 155 -14.75 -10.00 -1.49
N LYS A 156 -15.51 -10.78 -2.28
CA LYS A 156 -15.60 -12.24 -2.09
C LYS A 156 -14.27 -12.96 -2.33
N ALA A 157 -13.50 -12.52 -3.31
CA ALA A 157 -12.19 -13.10 -3.58
C ALA A 157 -11.20 -12.82 -2.43
N ILE A 158 -11.21 -11.59 -1.90
CA ILE A 158 -10.41 -11.21 -0.72
C ILE A 158 -10.86 -12.01 0.49
N ASP A 159 -12.16 -12.17 0.70
CA ASP A 159 -12.72 -12.99 1.77
C ASP A 159 -12.26 -14.44 1.70
N LYS A 160 -12.32 -15.06 0.52
CA LYS A 160 -11.83 -16.42 0.31
C LYS A 160 -10.33 -16.55 0.57
N PHE A 161 -9.56 -15.52 0.17
CA PHE A 161 -8.14 -15.49 0.47
C PHE A 161 -7.91 -15.51 1.99
N PHE A 162 -8.57 -14.64 2.76
CA PHE A 162 -8.45 -14.64 4.21
C PHE A 162 -8.90 -15.96 4.85
N ASP A 163 -9.97 -16.58 4.36
CA ASP A 163 -10.40 -17.90 4.83
C ASP A 163 -9.33 -18.97 4.60
N SER A 164 -8.65 -18.90 3.44
CA SER A 164 -7.62 -19.90 3.08
C SER A 164 -6.36 -19.84 3.93
N ILE A 165 -6.07 -18.67 4.53
CA ILE A 165 -4.89 -18.46 5.38
C ILE A 165 -5.24 -18.35 6.87
N SER A 166 -6.52 -18.30 7.22
CA SER A 166 -7.00 -18.40 8.60
C SER A 166 -6.82 -19.82 9.15
N THR A 167 -6.64 -19.92 10.45
CA THR A 167 -6.53 -21.21 11.15
C THR A 167 -7.70 -21.36 12.14
N GLU A 168 -7.94 -22.58 12.64
CA GLU A 168 -8.96 -22.84 13.69
C GLU A 168 -8.79 -21.94 14.93
N HIS A 169 -7.57 -21.46 15.19
CA HIS A 169 -7.26 -20.64 16.37
C HIS A 169 -7.07 -19.16 16.08
N TYR A 170 -7.09 -18.74 14.81
CA TYR A 170 -6.84 -17.37 14.42
C TYR A 170 -7.56 -17.02 13.12
N ASN A 171 -8.64 -16.25 13.26
CA ASN A 171 -9.38 -15.72 12.13
C ASN A 171 -8.85 -14.33 11.78
N LEU A 172 -8.24 -14.21 10.60
CA LEU A 172 -7.69 -12.91 10.17
C LEU A 172 -8.75 -11.85 9.95
N ARG A 173 -10.00 -12.24 9.63
CA ARG A 173 -11.12 -11.29 9.46
C ARG A 173 -11.43 -10.49 10.71
N ASP A 174 -11.23 -11.07 11.89
CA ASP A 174 -11.48 -10.41 13.18
C ASP A 174 -10.46 -9.28 13.44
N HIS A 175 -9.43 -9.18 12.61
CA HIS A 175 -8.34 -8.23 12.71
C HIS A 175 -8.24 -7.28 11.51
N ILE A 176 -9.27 -7.24 10.64
CA ILE A 176 -9.33 -6.27 9.55
C ILE A 176 -9.53 -4.88 10.13
N ASP A 177 -8.64 -3.96 9.80
CA ASP A 177 -8.71 -2.56 10.17
C ASP A 177 -9.00 -1.72 8.93
N GLY A 178 -10.23 -1.21 8.82
CA GLY A 178 -10.67 -0.35 7.70
C GLY A 178 -10.24 1.11 7.83
N ARG A 179 -9.49 1.49 8.88
CA ARG A 179 -9.03 2.85 9.08
C ARG A 179 -7.89 3.18 8.11
N SER A 180 -7.70 4.46 7.82
CA SER A 180 -6.54 4.91 7.06
C SER A 180 -5.24 4.72 7.88
N TRP A 181 -4.11 4.54 7.21
CA TRP A 181 -2.80 4.49 7.88
C TRP A 181 -2.54 5.71 8.77
N LYS A 182 -3.02 6.88 8.36
CA LYS A 182 -2.92 8.08 9.18
C LYS A 182 -3.64 7.89 10.52
N ASP A 183 -4.87 7.39 10.49
CA ASP A 183 -5.67 7.20 11.71
C ASP A 183 -5.06 6.12 12.61
N VAL A 184 -4.59 5.02 12.00
CA VAL A 184 -3.93 3.91 12.70
C VAL A 184 -2.63 4.36 13.35
N LEU A 185 -1.81 5.15 12.67
CA LEU A 185 -0.52 5.62 13.18
C LEU A 185 -0.64 6.81 14.15
N SER A 186 -1.80 7.47 14.19
CA SER A 186 -2.08 8.59 15.10
C SER A 186 -2.78 8.15 16.39
N SER A 187 -3.19 6.89 16.49
CA SER A 187 -3.83 6.29 17.68
C SER A 187 -2.80 5.61 18.58
#